data_11fc8bf8a4d4a8fac26ca255fa8f93ae
#
_entry.id   11fc8bf8a4d4a8fac26ca255fa8f93ae
#
_cell.length_a   1.000
_cell.length_b   1.000
_cell.length_c   1.000
_cell.angle_alpha   90.00
_cell.angle_beta   90.00
_cell.angle_gamma   90.00
#
_symmetry.space_group_name_H-M   'P 1'
#
loop_
_entity.id
_entity.type
_entity.pdbx_description
1 polymer ?
#
loop_
_entity_poly.entity_id
_entity_poly.type
_entity_poly.pdbx_seq_one_letter_code
_entity_poly.pdbx_strand_id
1 'polypeptide(L)'
;PNLMYYESGAVQQSKEVYTEKTAALPLPDFDGLPLDHYFVPERIIPYLATRGCYWGRCTFCDHGQGYFDQYRGMTAQHVVEQVTALRDKYQCKHFLFSDESYPPALFKKVSQLLVDRNVGIKWTTLIRFEETLQDQAVWDLAAKAGCCTLYYGMESANERVLNLMDKHAKKSVIQNNLHQAAKAGIWNHVMAFYG
;
A
#
# COMPACT_ATOMS: atom_id res chain seq x y z
N PRO A 1 -1.18 -3.27 27.92
CA PRO A 1 -2.21 -3.03 26.90
C PRO A 1 -2.17 -4.09 25.82
N ASN A 2 -3.28 -4.27 25.07
CA ASN A 2 -3.42 -5.17 23.92
C ASN A 2 -3.13 -6.66 24.22
N LEU A 3 -3.24 -7.11 25.45
CA LEU A 3 -2.96 -8.49 25.84
C LEU A 3 -4.25 -9.27 26.04
N MET A 4 -4.33 -10.44 25.41
CA MET A 4 -5.27 -11.48 25.74
C MET A 4 -4.52 -12.67 26.34
N TYR A 5 -5.00 -13.18 27.47
CA TYR A 5 -4.34 -14.28 28.17
C TYR A 5 -5.38 -15.14 28.90
N TYR A 6 -5.00 -16.35 29.22
CA TYR A 6 -5.85 -17.29 29.95
C TYR A 6 -5.46 -17.30 31.43
N GLU A 7 -6.41 -17.00 32.31
CA GLU A 7 -6.21 -16.99 33.75
C GLU A 7 -7.48 -17.47 34.45
N SER A 8 -7.33 -18.28 35.48
CA SER A 8 -8.42 -18.78 36.35
C SER A 8 -9.59 -19.42 35.58
N GLY A 9 -9.30 -20.16 34.49
CA GLY A 9 -10.31 -20.87 33.71
C GLY A 9 -11.07 -20.01 32.69
N ALA A 10 -10.65 -18.74 32.47
CA ALA A 10 -11.30 -17.82 31.53
C ALA A 10 -10.28 -17.02 30.71
N VAL A 11 -10.70 -16.59 29.49
CA VAL A 11 -9.94 -15.64 28.70
C VAL A 11 -10.08 -14.25 29.31
N GLN A 12 -8.97 -13.64 29.62
CA GLN A 12 -8.86 -12.26 30.10
C GLN A 12 -8.36 -11.37 28.95
N GLN A 13 -8.81 -10.13 28.95
CA GLN A 13 -8.34 -9.12 27.99
C GLN A 13 -7.99 -7.85 28.74
N SER A 14 -6.87 -7.23 28.39
CA SER A 14 -6.50 -5.92 28.94
C SER A 14 -7.54 -4.87 28.57
N LYS A 15 -7.92 -4.05 29.53
CA LYS A 15 -8.91 -2.96 29.35
C LYS A 15 -8.35 -1.81 28.50
N GLU A 16 -7.03 -1.67 28.49
CA GLU A 16 -6.34 -0.60 27.75
C GLU A 16 -5.96 -1.08 26.36
N VAL A 17 -6.34 -0.30 25.36
CA VAL A 17 -5.88 -0.45 23.98
C VAL A 17 -4.82 0.58 23.72
N TYR A 18 -3.64 0.14 23.31
CA TYR A 18 -2.54 1.00 22.90
C TYR A 18 -2.32 0.86 21.41
N THR A 19 -2.20 1.99 20.73
CA THR A 19 -1.91 2.04 19.31
C THR A 19 -0.61 2.81 19.08
N GLU A 20 0.42 2.13 18.57
CA GLU A 20 1.71 2.73 18.27
C GLU A 20 1.61 3.72 17.10
N LYS A 21 2.37 4.81 17.18
CA LYS A 21 2.54 5.74 16.06
C LYS A 21 3.39 5.06 14.98
N THR A 22 2.92 5.05 13.74
CA THR A 22 3.65 4.40 12.63
C THR A 22 5.08 4.91 12.45
N ALA A 23 5.32 6.20 12.74
CA ALA A 23 6.66 6.80 12.68
C ALA A 23 7.61 6.32 13.80
N ALA A 24 7.08 5.73 14.87
CA ALA A 24 7.88 5.18 15.98
C ALA A 24 8.20 3.68 15.78
N LEU A 25 7.65 3.05 14.76
CA LEU A 25 7.95 1.66 14.46
C LEU A 25 9.41 1.53 13.98
N PRO A 26 10.13 0.51 14.46
CA PRO A 26 11.49 0.25 14.01
C PRO A 26 11.54 -0.09 12.52
N LEU A 27 12.72 0.05 11.93
CA LEU A 27 12.97 -0.46 10.59
C LEU A 27 12.69 -1.97 10.56
N PRO A 28 11.93 -2.48 9.58
CA PRO A 28 11.72 -3.92 9.44
C PRO A 28 13.06 -4.68 9.37
N ASP A 29 13.15 -5.76 10.12
CA ASP A 29 14.35 -6.59 10.16
C ASP A 29 14.08 -7.96 9.52
N PHE A 30 14.88 -8.29 8.50
CA PHE A 30 14.83 -9.54 7.76
C PHE A 30 16.09 -10.38 7.98
N ASP A 31 16.94 -10.03 8.96
CA ASP A 31 18.13 -10.80 9.29
C ASP A 31 17.75 -12.22 9.73
N GLY A 32 18.50 -13.19 9.28
CA GLY A 32 18.22 -14.61 9.55
C GLY A 32 17.20 -15.27 8.62
N LEU A 33 16.50 -14.51 7.77
CA LEU A 33 15.65 -15.09 6.73
C LEU A 33 16.49 -15.50 5.51
N PRO A 34 16.23 -16.68 4.91
CA PRO A 34 16.96 -17.16 3.74
C PRO A 34 16.48 -16.46 2.47
N LEU A 35 16.73 -15.15 2.34
CA LEU A 35 16.17 -14.31 1.27
C LEU A 35 16.54 -14.80 -0.14
N ASP A 36 17.65 -15.52 -0.31
CA ASP A 36 18.07 -16.08 -1.60
C ASP A 36 17.36 -17.40 -1.96
N HIS A 37 16.58 -17.98 -1.03
CA HIS A 37 15.87 -19.24 -1.25
C HIS A 37 14.39 -19.04 -1.66
N TYR A 38 13.90 -17.80 -1.69
CA TYR A 38 12.55 -17.53 -2.16
C TYR A 38 12.45 -17.67 -3.68
N PHE A 39 11.32 -18.19 -4.17
CA PHE A 39 11.06 -18.41 -5.61
C PHE A 39 10.75 -17.10 -6.34
N VAL A 40 11.71 -16.20 -6.34
CA VAL A 40 11.65 -14.92 -7.08
C VAL A 40 12.97 -14.70 -7.81
N PRO A 41 12.97 -14.13 -9.02
CA PRO A 41 14.20 -13.94 -9.79
C PRO A 41 15.18 -12.96 -9.13
N GLU A 42 14.66 -12.01 -8.34
CA GLU A 42 15.43 -11.05 -7.56
C GLU A 42 14.78 -10.89 -6.18
N ARG A 43 15.57 -10.50 -5.17
CA ARG A 43 15.04 -10.26 -3.82
C ARG A 43 13.97 -9.19 -3.83
N ILE A 44 12.81 -9.49 -3.21
CA ILE A 44 11.71 -8.55 -3.00
C ILE A 44 11.52 -8.36 -1.51
N ILE A 45 11.60 -7.12 -1.04
CA ILE A 45 11.36 -6.76 0.36
C ILE A 45 9.92 -6.25 0.50
N PRO A 46 9.06 -6.88 1.32
CA PRO A 46 7.77 -6.31 1.68
C PRO A 46 7.96 -5.11 2.60
N TYR A 47 7.17 -4.07 2.36
CA TYR A 47 7.21 -2.84 3.14
C TYR A 47 5.80 -2.28 3.33
N LEU A 48 5.53 -1.71 4.49
CA LEU A 48 4.25 -1.06 4.81
C LEU A 48 4.49 0.38 5.24
N ALA A 49 4.04 1.33 4.43
CA ALA A 49 4.08 2.76 4.73
C ALA A 49 2.89 3.21 5.59
N THR A 50 1.82 2.43 5.58
CA THR A 50 0.55 2.74 6.26
C THR A 50 0.01 1.54 7.02
N ARG A 51 -0.96 1.78 7.87
CA ARG A 51 -1.76 0.76 8.56
C ARG A 51 -3.22 1.13 8.41
N GLY A 52 -4.05 0.17 7.99
CA GLY A 52 -5.44 0.39 7.67
C GLY A 52 -5.65 1.10 6.32
N CYS A 53 -6.87 1.08 5.84
CA CYS A 53 -7.26 1.71 4.57
C CYS A 53 -7.77 3.13 4.81
N TYR A 54 -7.24 4.11 4.09
CA TYR A 54 -7.70 5.51 4.22
C TYR A 54 -9.15 5.71 3.77
N TRP A 55 -9.70 4.80 2.96
CA TRP A 55 -11.11 4.78 2.59
C TRP A 55 -11.97 4.12 3.66
N GLY A 56 -11.70 2.86 4.00
CA GLY A 56 -12.27 2.12 5.13
C GLY A 56 -13.80 1.94 5.12
N ARG A 57 -14.50 2.13 3.97
CA ARG A 57 -15.96 2.20 3.88
C ARG A 57 -16.60 1.10 3.05
N CYS A 58 -15.81 0.32 2.34
CA CYS A 58 -16.36 -0.71 1.46
C CYS A 58 -17.17 -1.73 2.25
N THR A 59 -18.43 -1.95 1.86
CA THR A 59 -19.39 -2.78 2.62
C THR A 59 -19.05 -4.26 2.69
N PHE A 60 -18.19 -4.76 1.82
CA PHE A 60 -17.72 -6.15 1.78
C PHE A 60 -16.39 -6.38 2.49
N CYS A 61 -15.71 -5.29 2.91
CA CYS A 61 -14.34 -5.34 3.40
C CYS A 61 -14.31 -5.19 4.92
N ASP A 62 -13.49 -5.98 5.59
CA ASP A 62 -13.27 -5.91 7.04
C ASP A 62 -12.19 -4.90 7.45
N HIS A 63 -11.46 -4.31 6.48
CA HIS A 63 -10.52 -3.21 6.71
C HIS A 63 -11.24 -1.90 7.08
N GLY A 64 -11.58 -1.71 8.26
CA GLY A 64 -12.34 -0.59 8.82
C GLY A 64 -13.04 -1.02 10.09
N GLN A 65 -12.78 -2.27 10.50
CA GLN A 65 -13.32 -2.86 11.72
C GLN A 65 -12.20 -3.35 12.64
N GLY A 66 -12.38 -3.21 13.93
CA GLY A 66 -11.46 -3.73 14.93
C GLY A 66 -10.06 -3.13 14.83
N TYR A 67 -9.05 -3.94 14.59
CA TYR A 67 -7.65 -3.52 14.56
C TYR A 67 -7.31 -2.52 13.44
N PHE A 68 -8.05 -2.55 12.34
CA PHE A 68 -7.87 -1.71 11.16
C PHE A 68 -8.83 -0.51 11.09
N ASP A 69 -9.53 -0.18 12.17
CA ASP A 69 -10.53 0.89 12.25
C ASP A 69 -9.93 2.30 12.06
N GLN A 70 -8.62 2.44 12.25
CA GLN A 70 -7.92 3.71 12.14
C GLN A 70 -6.80 3.68 11.09
N TYR A 71 -6.93 4.54 10.09
CA TYR A 71 -5.84 4.78 9.16
C TYR A 71 -4.70 5.55 9.83
N ARG A 72 -3.47 5.04 9.68
CA ARG A 72 -2.24 5.66 10.16
C ARG A 72 -1.15 5.52 9.10
N GLY A 73 -0.55 6.63 8.70
CA GLY A 73 0.50 6.65 7.69
C GLY A 73 1.80 7.29 8.18
N MET A 74 2.89 6.89 7.58
CA MET A 74 4.19 7.55 7.71
C MET A 74 4.24 8.78 6.80
N THR A 75 5.16 9.70 7.10
CA THR A 75 5.47 10.77 6.15
C THR A 75 6.24 10.23 4.95
N ALA A 76 6.10 10.85 3.79
CA ALA A 76 6.84 10.44 2.59
C ALA A 76 8.36 10.45 2.80
N GLN A 77 8.85 11.42 3.57
CA GLN A 77 10.25 11.52 3.97
C GLN A 77 10.70 10.24 4.71
N HIS A 78 9.95 9.83 5.73
CA HIS A 78 10.26 8.66 6.54
C HIS A 78 10.21 7.35 5.72
N VAL A 79 9.20 7.22 4.86
CA VAL A 79 9.10 6.09 3.91
C VAL A 79 10.36 5.97 3.06
N VAL A 80 10.79 7.06 2.43
CA VAL A 80 11.96 7.04 1.54
C VAL A 80 13.25 6.78 2.31
N GLU A 81 13.39 7.29 3.53
CA GLU A 81 14.53 7.00 4.41
C GLU A 81 14.60 5.52 4.77
N GLN A 82 13.49 4.93 5.21
CA GLN A 82 13.44 3.49 5.56
C GLN A 82 13.69 2.59 4.34
N VAL A 83 13.06 2.88 3.21
CA VAL A 83 13.25 2.09 1.98
C VAL A 83 14.69 2.19 1.48
N THR A 84 15.33 3.37 1.59
CA THR A 84 16.75 3.54 1.27
C THR A 84 17.62 2.69 2.19
N ALA A 85 17.37 2.72 3.49
CA ALA A 85 18.11 1.93 4.47
C ALA A 85 17.94 0.41 4.23
N LEU A 86 16.72 -0.05 3.92
CA LEU A 86 16.44 -1.45 3.58
C LEU A 86 17.13 -1.87 2.28
N ARG A 87 17.09 -1.03 1.25
CA ARG A 87 17.80 -1.26 -0.02
C ARG A 87 19.28 -1.50 0.23
N ASP A 88 19.89 -0.64 1.03
CA ASP A 88 21.33 -0.68 1.29
C ASP A 88 21.70 -1.84 2.22
N LYS A 89 20.90 -2.11 3.27
CA LYS A 89 21.13 -3.22 4.19
C LYS A 89 21.03 -4.59 3.49
N TYR A 90 19.99 -4.80 2.70
CA TYR A 90 19.70 -6.10 2.08
C TYR A 90 20.13 -6.21 0.62
N GLN A 91 20.79 -5.19 0.08
CA GLN A 91 21.22 -5.11 -1.32
C GLN A 91 20.07 -5.48 -2.27
N CYS A 92 18.87 -4.94 -1.99
CA CYS A 92 17.62 -5.23 -2.69
C CYS A 92 17.13 -3.99 -3.41
N LYS A 93 16.70 -4.14 -4.65
CA LYS A 93 16.13 -3.05 -5.45
C LYS A 93 14.62 -3.16 -5.63
N HIS A 94 14.01 -4.29 -5.28
CA HIS A 94 12.59 -4.54 -5.49
C HIS A 94 11.81 -4.51 -4.18
N PHE A 95 10.75 -3.69 -4.15
CA PHE A 95 9.90 -3.51 -2.97
C PHE A 95 8.43 -3.79 -3.31
N LEU A 96 7.78 -4.58 -2.47
CA LEU A 96 6.34 -4.73 -2.46
C LEU A 96 5.76 -3.86 -1.34
N PHE A 97 5.17 -2.73 -1.68
CA PHE A 97 4.44 -1.92 -0.72
C PHE A 97 3.07 -2.56 -0.50
N SER A 98 2.98 -3.33 0.59
CA SER A 98 1.83 -4.18 0.93
C SER A 98 0.74 -3.43 1.68
N ASP A 99 0.63 -2.12 1.46
CA ASP A 99 -0.41 -1.28 2.03
C ASP A 99 -1.79 -1.72 1.52
N GLU A 100 -2.82 -1.70 2.37
CA GLU A 100 -4.20 -2.04 1.99
C GLU A 100 -4.76 -1.12 0.91
N SER A 101 -4.32 0.12 0.90
CA SER A 101 -4.54 1.07 -0.19
C SER A 101 -3.60 2.26 -0.04
N TYR A 102 -2.70 2.45 -0.98
CA TYR A 102 -1.70 3.52 -0.94
C TYR A 102 -2.36 4.87 -1.22
N PRO A 103 -2.29 5.85 -0.30
CA PRO A 103 -2.99 7.12 -0.49
C PRO A 103 -2.39 7.96 -1.62
N PRO A 104 -3.22 8.62 -2.45
CA PRO A 104 -2.76 9.43 -3.58
C PRO A 104 -1.73 10.50 -3.22
N ALA A 105 -1.93 11.17 -2.08
CA ALA A 105 -1.00 12.21 -1.63
C ALA A 105 0.38 11.63 -1.26
N LEU A 106 0.39 10.45 -0.62
CA LEU A 106 1.63 9.75 -0.28
C LEU A 106 2.30 9.21 -1.55
N PHE A 107 1.52 8.64 -2.48
CA PHE A 107 1.98 8.13 -3.78
C PHE A 107 2.76 9.22 -4.56
N LYS A 108 2.18 10.41 -4.68
CA LYS A 108 2.83 11.55 -5.35
C LYS A 108 4.12 12.00 -4.65
N LYS A 109 4.05 12.18 -3.31
CA LYS A 109 5.19 12.69 -2.54
C LYS A 109 6.34 11.69 -2.47
N VAL A 110 6.05 10.40 -2.28
CA VAL A 110 7.07 9.33 -2.28
C VAL A 110 7.72 9.22 -3.65
N SER A 111 6.93 9.22 -4.74
CA SER A 111 7.46 9.22 -6.10
C SER A 111 8.42 10.39 -6.35
N GLN A 112 8.03 11.61 -5.93
CA GLN A 112 8.89 12.78 -6.07
C GLN A 112 10.20 12.63 -5.31
N LEU A 113 10.15 12.22 -4.04
CA LEU A 113 11.35 12.06 -3.21
C LEU A 113 12.28 10.93 -3.69
N LEU A 114 11.71 9.83 -4.21
CA LEU A 114 12.50 8.74 -4.80
C LEU A 114 13.29 9.22 -6.02
N VAL A 115 12.68 10.07 -6.85
CA VAL A 115 13.35 10.69 -8.01
C VAL A 115 14.40 11.71 -7.56
N ASP A 116 14.04 12.64 -6.69
CA ASP A 116 14.91 13.73 -6.25
C ASP A 116 16.18 13.22 -5.56
N ARG A 117 16.07 12.10 -4.83
CA ARG A 117 17.20 11.46 -4.13
C ARG A 117 17.90 10.37 -4.94
N ASN A 118 17.44 10.13 -6.17
CA ASN A 118 17.97 9.08 -7.05
C ASN A 118 18.08 7.71 -6.32
N VAL A 119 17.02 7.30 -5.62
CA VAL A 119 17.05 6.09 -4.79
C VAL A 119 17.23 4.82 -5.61
N GLY A 120 16.70 4.76 -6.84
CA GLY A 120 16.98 3.69 -7.79
C GLY A 120 16.38 2.33 -7.40
N ILE A 121 15.14 2.33 -6.92
CA ILE A 121 14.37 1.09 -6.61
C ILE A 121 13.32 0.83 -7.68
N LYS A 122 12.78 -0.40 -7.69
CA LYS A 122 11.52 -0.77 -8.34
C LYS A 122 10.50 -1.11 -7.25
N TRP A 123 9.27 -0.71 -7.42
CA TRP A 123 8.25 -0.93 -6.42
C TRP A 123 6.86 -1.15 -7.02
N THR A 124 6.06 -1.87 -6.27
CA THR A 124 4.65 -2.14 -6.57
C THR A 124 3.80 -1.78 -5.37
N THR A 125 2.52 -1.46 -5.57
CA THR A 125 1.61 -1.19 -4.47
C THR A 125 0.15 -1.42 -4.87
N LEU A 126 -0.73 -1.55 -3.85
CA LEU A 126 -2.17 -1.50 -4.04
C LEU A 126 -2.63 -0.04 -4.01
N ILE A 127 -3.51 0.32 -4.92
CA ILE A 127 -4.05 1.67 -5.04
C ILE A 127 -5.53 1.63 -5.43
N ARG A 128 -6.28 2.65 -5.04
CA ARG A 128 -7.66 2.85 -5.49
C ARG A 128 -7.68 3.72 -6.74
N PHE A 129 -8.80 3.64 -7.47
CA PHE A 129 -9.09 4.61 -8.54
C PHE A 129 -9.53 5.94 -7.93
N GLU A 130 -8.79 7.00 -8.21
CA GLU A 130 -9.00 8.31 -7.60
C GLU A 130 -9.01 9.44 -8.63
N GLU A 131 -9.92 10.39 -8.46
CA GLU A 131 -9.99 11.59 -9.31
C GLU A 131 -8.72 12.43 -9.22
N THR A 132 -8.04 12.41 -8.09
CA THR A 132 -6.79 13.14 -7.86
C THR A 132 -5.59 12.57 -8.61
N LEU A 133 -5.76 11.42 -9.29
CA LEU A 133 -4.74 10.74 -10.09
C LEU A 133 -5.05 10.79 -11.59
N GLN A 134 -5.79 11.78 -12.09
CA GLN A 134 -6.15 11.87 -13.50
C GLN A 134 -5.07 12.52 -14.38
N ASP A 135 -4.08 13.18 -13.79
CA ASP A 135 -3.01 13.85 -14.52
C ASP A 135 -1.91 12.85 -14.94
N GLN A 136 -1.57 12.82 -16.24
CA GLN A 136 -0.49 11.99 -16.79
C GLN A 136 0.84 12.24 -16.08
N ALA A 137 1.14 13.48 -15.70
CA ALA A 137 2.40 13.82 -15.05
C ALA A 137 2.62 13.05 -13.72
N VAL A 138 1.54 12.68 -13.02
CA VAL A 138 1.62 11.87 -11.80
C VAL A 138 2.12 10.46 -12.10
N TRP A 139 1.65 9.87 -13.19
CA TRP A 139 2.01 8.52 -13.62
C TRP A 139 3.42 8.46 -14.19
N ASP A 140 3.79 9.47 -15.00
CA ASP A 140 5.15 9.60 -15.54
C ASP A 140 6.17 9.77 -14.41
N LEU A 141 5.84 10.55 -13.39
CA LEU A 141 6.65 10.70 -12.18
C LEU A 141 6.77 9.38 -11.41
N ALA A 142 5.67 8.65 -11.23
CA ALA A 142 5.69 7.36 -10.55
C ALA A 142 6.53 6.31 -11.32
N ALA A 143 6.39 6.24 -12.63
CA ALA A 143 7.20 5.38 -13.48
C ALA A 143 8.70 5.74 -13.37
N LYS A 144 9.03 7.04 -13.43
CA LYS A 144 10.41 7.54 -13.22
C LYS A 144 10.95 7.20 -11.83
N ALA A 145 10.08 7.16 -10.82
CA ALA A 145 10.41 6.74 -9.45
C ALA A 145 10.57 5.22 -9.30
N GLY A 146 10.38 4.46 -10.38
CA GLY A 146 10.51 2.99 -10.40
C GLY A 146 9.23 2.23 -10.04
N CYS A 147 8.06 2.87 -10.02
CA CYS A 147 6.79 2.16 -9.92
C CYS A 147 6.61 1.28 -11.17
N CYS A 148 6.55 -0.03 -11.01
CA CYS A 148 6.46 -0.97 -12.14
C CYS A 148 5.11 -1.66 -12.24
N THR A 149 4.39 -1.84 -11.15
CA THR A 149 3.09 -2.52 -11.13
C THR A 149 2.17 -1.87 -10.11
N LEU A 150 0.90 -1.74 -10.48
CA LEU A 150 -0.15 -1.29 -9.58
C LEU A 150 -1.27 -2.33 -9.50
N TYR A 151 -1.67 -2.65 -8.28
CA TYR A 151 -2.79 -3.53 -7.99
C TYR A 151 -4.02 -2.68 -7.68
N TYR A 152 -5.08 -2.86 -8.45
CA TYR A 152 -6.32 -2.12 -8.29
C TYR A 152 -7.45 -3.04 -7.82
N GLY A 153 -8.04 -2.73 -6.68
CA GLY A 153 -9.33 -3.28 -6.31
C GLY A 153 -10.43 -2.61 -7.13
N MET A 154 -10.72 -3.09 -8.34
CA MET A 154 -11.83 -2.58 -9.15
C MET A 154 -13.17 -3.15 -8.67
N GLU A 155 -13.18 -4.42 -8.34
CA GLU A 155 -14.30 -5.25 -7.89
C GLU A 155 -15.41 -5.40 -8.94
N SER A 156 -15.86 -4.31 -9.56
CA SER A 156 -16.87 -4.30 -10.62
C SER A 156 -16.65 -3.15 -11.60
N ALA A 157 -17.04 -3.32 -12.85
CA ALA A 157 -17.13 -2.24 -13.84
C ALA A 157 -18.51 -1.55 -13.86
N ASN A 158 -19.44 -1.96 -13.01
CA ASN A 158 -20.81 -1.44 -12.92
C ASN A 158 -20.91 -0.42 -11.80
N GLU A 159 -21.18 0.83 -12.12
CA GLU A 159 -21.26 1.94 -11.14
C GLU A 159 -22.33 1.70 -10.06
N ARG A 160 -23.48 1.10 -10.41
CA ARG A 160 -24.50 0.75 -9.42
C ARG A 160 -23.95 -0.22 -8.37
N VAL A 161 -23.19 -1.24 -8.81
CA VAL A 161 -22.56 -2.20 -7.90
C VAL A 161 -21.49 -1.51 -7.05
N LEU A 162 -20.63 -0.68 -7.64
CA LEU A 162 -19.61 0.09 -6.93
C LEU A 162 -20.20 1.03 -5.87
N ASN A 163 -21.36 1.62 -6.15
CA ASN A 163 -22.08 2.45 -5.19
C ASN A 163 -22.68 1.62 -4.04
N LEU A 164 -23.24 0.45 -4.35
CA LEU A 164 -23.73 -0.49 -3.30
C LEU A 164 -22.60 -0.99 -2.40
N MET A 165 -21.40 -1.13 -2.96
CA MET A 165 -20.19 -1.49 -2.21
C MET A 165 -19.58 -0.32 -1.43
N ASP A 166 -20.14 0.87 -1.48
CA ASP A 166 -19.57 2.13 -0.96
C ASP A 166 -18.12 2.40 -1.44
N LYS A 167 -17.84 2.00 -2.68
CA LYS A 167 -16.50 2.16 -3.26
C LYS A 167 -16.33 3.49 -4.01
N HIS A 168 -17.40 4.02 -4.55
CA HIS A 168 -17.50 5.34 -5.21
C HIS A 168 -16.47 5.60 -6.32
N ALA A 169 -16.08 4.57 -7.06
CA ALA A 169 -15.21 4.70 -8.23
C ALA A 169 -16.07 4.90 -9.49
N LYS A 170 -15.96 6.06 -10.15
CA LYS A 170 -16.64 6.34 -11.41
C LYS A 170 -15.95 5.60 -12.57
N LYS A 171 -16.72 5.10 -13.53
CA LYS A 171 -16.20 4.39 -14.70
C LYS A 171 -15.17 5.23 -15.48
N SER A 172 -15.42 6.51 -15.65
CA SER A 172 -14.48 7.42 -16.34
C SER A 172 -13.15 7.57 -15.60
N VAL A 173 -13.17 7.58 -14.26
CA VAL A 173 -11.95 7.64 -13.43
C VAL A 173 -11.18 6.33 -13.54
N ILE A 174 -11.88 5.18 -13.49
CA ILE A 174 -11.27 3.86 -13.68
C ILE A 174 -10.54 3.80 -15.02
N GLN A 175 -11.25 4.14 -16.11
CA GLN A 175 -10.68 4.10 -17.47
C GLN A 175 -9.49 5.05 -17.60
N ASN A 176 -9.59 6.27 -17.07
CA ASN A 176 -8.53 7.26 -17.12
C ASN A 176 -7.28 6.76 -16.35
N ASN A 177 -7.42 6.36 -15.08
CA ASN A 177 -6.27 5.93 -14.27
C ASN A 177 -5.56 4.73 -14.93
N LEU A 178 -6.29 3.73 -15.42
CA LEU A 178 -5.70 2.57 -16.11
C LEU A 178 -4.97 2.98 -17.40
N HIS A 179 -5.57 3.86 -18.19
CA HIS A 179 -4.98 4.33 -19.44
C HIS A 179 -3.69 5.12 -19.17
N GLN A 180 -3.72 6.05 -18.24
CA GLN A 180 -2.59 6.91 -17.91
C GLN A 180 -1.42 6.12 -17.31
N ALA A 181 -1.72 5.18 -16.40
CA ALA A 181 -0.70 4.28 -15.83
C ALA A 181 -0.06 3.40 -16.92
N ALA A 182 -0.86 2.79 -17.80
CA ALA A 182 -0.36 1.99 -18.91
C ALA A 182 0.49 2.81 -19.89
N LYS A 183 0.07 4.05 -20.19
CA LYS A 183 0.85 4.99 -21.04
C LYS A 183 2.19 5.35 -20.44
N ALA A 184 2.29 5.42 -19.10
CA ALA A 184 3.55 5.63 -18.39
C ALA A 184 4.42 4.36 -18.31
N GLY A 185 3.95 3.22 -18.84
CA GLY A 185 4.66 1.94 -18.80
C GLY A 185 4.49 1.16 -17.49
N ILE A 186 3.52 1.53 -16.65
CA ILE A 186 3.21 0.85 -15.39
C ILE A 186 2.21 -0.27 -15.68
N TRP A 187 2.54 -1.48 -15.22
CA TRP A 187 1.64 -2.63 -15.35
C TRP A 187 0.43 -2.51 -14.41
N ASN A 188 -0.77 -2.74 -14.96
CA ASN A 188 -2.02 -2.68 -14.21
C ASN A 188 -2.53 -4.11 -13.91
N HIS A 189 -2.59 -4.48 -12.64
CA HIS A 189 -3.24 -5.68 -12.16
C HIS A 189 -4.59 -5.31 -11.56
N VAL A 190 -5.67 -5.79 -12.14
CA VAL A 190 -7.04 -5.42 -11.75
C VAL A 190 -7.72 -6.62 -11.10
N MET A 191 -8.17 -6.45 -9.87
CA MET A 191 -8.94 -7.44 -9.12
C MET A 191 -10.44 -7.17 -9.31
N ALA A 192 -11.21 -8.21 -9.58
CA ALA A 192 -12.66 -8.14 -9.78
C ALA A 192 -13.35 -9.35 -9.15
N PHE A 193 -14.59 -9.15 -8.67
CA PHE A 193 -15.45 -10.25 -8.24
C PHE A 193 -16.09 -10.93 -9.46
N TYR A 194 -16.14 -12.25 -9.39
CA TYR A 194 -16.91 -13.10 -10.27
C TYR A 194 -18.06 -13.73 -9.48
N GLY A 195 -19.26 -13.69 -10.03
CA GLY A 195 -20.45 -14.31 -9.45
C GLY A 195 -21.58 -14.44 -10.46
#